data_ce31ed55496f23701b522f17c7af0e9e
#
_entry.id   ce31ed55496f23701b522f17c7af0e9e
#
_cell.length_a   1.000
_cell.length_b   1.000
_cell.length_c   1.000
_cell.angle_alpha   90.00
_cell.angle_beta   90.00
_cell.angle_gamma   90.00
#
_symmetry.space_group_name_H-M   'P 1'
#
loop_
_entity.id
_entity.type
_entity.pdbx_description
1 polymer ?
#
loop_
_entity_poly.entity_id
_entity_poly.type
_entity_poly.pdbx_seq_one_letter_code
_entity_poly.pdbx_strand_id
1 'polypeptide(L)'
;MLNGCSTWRTNDVLDRVIPTNDRPWVADMQRLSTAEIQGEEVVVKNIRNCQYVTANDYVVNYYDRRIRLEDLRTVDFLVVPFQTKALAHTMLSFGLADGTFLCVSVEIRKELGEEYSPLLGVSNQFELYYLVADERDVIRLRTRYRDAEVYVYPTVATPENARALFLDVMRRANQLALRPEFYHTLTNNCTTNIVEHVNKLQPQRVPFGWQVLLSGNSAKYAYDLGLLDNRLPFEELRELARVNDLVTENFESADFSRRIRARHGEIAAGLEATQNQSYADAEMSEQDEAEFPSGEFGDEFEQEQAPPEPRSSTRGPFRAPQFRPG
;
A
#
# COMPACT_ATOMS: atom_id res chain seq x y z
N MET A 1 37.93 45.47 -0.08
CA MET A 1 37.08 45.91 -1.19
C MET A 1 36.39 44.66 -1.72
N LEU A 2 35.32 44.32 -1.18
CA LEU A 2 33.94 44.31 -1.66
C LEU A 2 33.78 44.05 -3.18
N ASN A 3 33.26 42.89 -3.50
CA ASN A 3 32.08 42.69 -4.37
C ASN A 3 31.86 41.21 -4.60
N GLY A 4 31.19 40.58 -3.67
CA GLY A 4 30.43 39.35 -3.94
C GLY A 4 28.99 39.74 -4.23
N CYS A 5 28.69 40.17 -5.45
CA CYS A 5 27.36 40.32 -5.94
C CYS A 5 26.80 38.94 -6.24
N SER A 6 26.04 38.37 -5.30
CA SER A 6 25.22 37.19 -5.59
C SER A 6 24.15 37.59 -6.57
N THR A 7 24.39 37.34 -7.85
CA THR A 7 23.34 37.37 -8.86
C THR A 7 22.36 36.24 -8.52
N TRP A 8 21.29 36.56 -7.84
CA TRP A 8 20.10 35.70 -7.76
C TRP A 8 19.66 35.47 -9.21
N ARG A 9 19.89 34.28 -9.73
CA ARG A 9 19.42 33.91 -11.05
C ARG A 9 17.90 33.90 -10.98
N THR A 10 17.26 34.68 -11.83
CA THR A 10 15.79 34.69 -12.04
C THR A 10 15.25 33.31 -12.43
N ASN A 11 16.11 32.39 -12.83
CA ASN A 11 15.79 30.98 -13.08
C ASN A 11 15.42 30.21 -11.80
N ASP A 12 16.01 30.52 -10.61
CA ASP A 12 15.75 29.75 -9.38
C ASP A 12 14.28 29.80 -8.92
N VAL A 13 13.54 30.86 -9.26
CA VAL A 13 12.12 31.00 -8.91
C VAL A 13 11.24 30.24 -9.92
N LEU A 14 11.58 30.25 -11.18
CA LEU A 14 10.86 29.53 -12.23
C LEU A 14 11.12 28.02 -12.15
N ASP A 15 12.33 27.62 -11.75
CA ASP A 15 12.69 26.23 -11.56
C ASP A 15 11.92 25.53 -10.42
N ARG A 16 11.36 26.30 -9.48
CA ARG A 16 10.50 25.77 -8.39
C ARG A 16 9.01 25.71 -8.73
N VAL A 17 8.62 26.28 -9.88
CA VAL A 17 7.21 26.33 -10.31
C VAL A 17 6.87 25.24 -11.32
N ILE A 18 7.87 24.72 -12.03
CA ILE A 18 7.69 23.70 -13.08
C ILE A 18 8.48 22.44 -12.69
N PRO A 19 7.79 21.29 -12.54
CA PRO A 19 8.49 20.04 -12.26
C PRO A 19 9.33 19.63 -13.49
N THR A 20 10.53 19.09 -13.22
CA THR A 20 11.44 18.67 -14.27
C THR A 20 12.20 17.41 -13.90
N ASN A 21 12.68 16.66 -14.89
CA ASN A 21 13.57 15.54 -14.68
C ASN A 21 15.06 15.90 -14.81
N ASP A 22 15.37 17.16 -15.10
CA ASP A 22 16.72 17.66 -15.34
C ASP A 22 17.18 18.56 -14.18
N ARG A 23 17.64 17.91 -13.09
CA ARG A 23 18.20 18.56 -11.89
C ARG A 23 19.37 17.74 -11.34
N PRO A 24 20.21 18.31 -10.48
CA PRO A 24 21.31 17.58 -9.84
C PRO A 24 20.81 16.64 -8.73
N TRP A 25 20.22 15.52 -9.12
CA TRP A 25 19.64 14.53 -8.22
C TRP A 25 20.69 13.84 -7.34
N VAL A 26 20.31 13.44 -6.12
CA VAL A 26 21.14 12.54 -5.29
C VAL A 26 21.39 11.21 -6.04
N ALA A 27 22.53 10.60 -5.78
CA ALA A 27 23.06 9.50 -6.59
C ALA A 27 22.08 8.34 -6.79
N ASP A 28 21.36 7.94 -5.74
CA ASP A 28 20.39 6.83 -5.78
C ASP A 28 19.03 7.19 -6.41
N MET A 29 18.84 8.45 -6.81
CA MET A 29 17.64 8.95 -7.49
C MET A 29 17.93 9.53 -8.89
N GLN A 30 19.16 9.39 -9.39
CA GLN A 30 19.54 9.94 -10.70
C GLN A 30 18.78 9.31 -11.85
N ARG A 31 18.51 8.00 -11.79
CA ARG A 31 17.87 7.29 -12.90
C ARG A 31 16.39 7.04 -12.57
N LEU A 32 15.52 7.38 -13.50
CA LEU A 32 14.12 7.01 -13.47
C LEU A 32 13.97 5.54 -13.87
N SER A 33 13.16 4.82 -13.12
CA SER A 33 12.68 3.51 -13.57
C SER A 33 11.65 3.70 -14.67
N THR A 34 11.79 2.95 -15.75
CA THR A 34 10.85 2.94 -16.89
C THR A 34 10.59 1.52 -17.34
N ALA A 35 9.59 1.32 -18.19
CA ALA A 35 9.22 -0.01 -18.68
C ALA A 35 8.88 0.02 -20.17
N GLU A 36 9.49 -0.87 -20.94
CA GLU A 36 9.07 -1.19 -22.30
C GLU A 36 8.03 -2.31 -22.24
N ILE A 37 6.78 -2.00 -22.61
CA ILE A 37 5.65 -2.93 -22.53
C ILE A 37 5.31 -3.41 -23.95
N GLN A 38 5.43 -4.71 -24.19
CA GLN A 38 5.18 -5.34 -25.48
C GLN A 38 4.33 -6.61 -25.29
N GLY A 39 3.01 -6.50 -25.49
CA GLY A 39 2.08 -7.61 -25.24
C GLY A 39 2.20 -8.11 -23.80
N GLU A 40 2.56 -9.38 -23.64
CA GLU A 40 2.72 -10.05 -22.34
C GLU A 40 4.13 -9.91 -21.74
N GLU A 41 5.03 -9.18 -22.40
CA GLU A 41 6.38 -8.92 -21.90
C GLU A 41 6.55 -7.47 -21.46
N VAL A 42 7.25 -7.30 -20.34
CA VAL A 42 7.65 -5.99 -19.80
C VAL A 42 9.14 -6.01 -19.51
N VAL A 43 9.90 -5.11 -20.13
CA VAL A 43 11.31 -4.90 -19.78
C VAL A 43 11.38 -3.68 -18.86
N VAL A 44 11.58 -3.92 -17.57
CA VAL A 44 11.77 -2.84 -16.58
C VAL A 44 13.21 -2.40 -16.63
N LYS A 45 13.43 -1.11 -16.82
CA LYS A 45 14.74 -0.45 -16.90
C LYS A 45 15.07 0.24 -15.59
N ASN A 46 16.37 0.27 -15.27
CA ASN A 46 16.92 0.97 -14.11
C ASN A 46 16.29 0.51 -12.79
N ILE A 47 16.12 -0.80 -12.58
CA ILE A 47 15.76 -1.34 -11.28
C ILE A 47 16.90 -1.07 -10.31
N ARG A 48 16.65 -0.30 -9.25
CA ARG A 48 17.69 0.06 -8.28
C ARG A 48 18.05 -1.13 -7.40
N ASN A 49 19.34 -1.30 -7.15
CA ASN A 49 19.90 -2.32 -6.27
C ASN A 49 21.17 -1.80 -5.59
N CYS A 50 21.02 -0.79 -4.75
CA CYS A 50 22.12 -0.16 -4.02
C CYS A 50 22.70 -1.12 -2.98
N GLN A 51 24.01 -1.01 -2.76
CA GLN A 51 24.72 -1.66 -1.68
C GLN A 51 25.07 -0.62 -0.63
N TYR A 52 24.48 -0.74 0.56
CA TYR A 52 24.62 0.23 1.64
C TYR A 52 25.73 -0.17 2.59
N VAL A 53 26.54 0.82 3.00
CA VAL A 53 27.46 0.75 4.13
C VAL A 53 26.83 1.46 5.34
N THR A 54 26.19 2.60 5.08
CA THR A 54 25.33 3.34 6.02
C THR A 54 24.07 3.83 5.28
N ALA A 55 23.16 4.51 5.94
CA ALA A 55 22.01 5.14 5.29
C ALA A 55 22.40 6.21 4.25
N ASN A 56 23.61 6.80 4.37
CA ASN A 56 24.08 7.90 3.54
C ASN A 56 25.35 7.55 2.75
N ASP A 57 25.93 6.37 2.97
CA ASP A 57 27.10 5.87 2.26
C ASP A 57 26.74 4.54 1.59
N TYR A 58 26.70 4.54 0.25
CA TYR A 58 26.23 3.41 -0.55
C TYR A 58 26.80 3.45 -1.96
N VAL A 59 26.93 2.27 -2.54
CA VAL A 59 27.27 2.09 -3.95
C VAL A 59 25.98 1.94 -4.76
N VAL A 60 25.75 2.85 -5.69
CA VAL A 60 24.56 2.82 -6.55
C VAL A 60 24.74 1.79 -7.64
N ASN A 61 23.80 0.85 -7.72
CA ASN A 61 23.70 -0.12 -8.79
C ASN A 61 22.29 -0.13 -9.37
N TYR A 62 22.21 -0.41 -10.67
CA TYR A 62 20.97 -0.59 -11.40
C TYR A 62 21.09 -1.80 -12.32
N TYR A 63 19.98 -2.48 -12.55
CA TYR A 63 19.88 -3.52 -13.56
C TYR A 63 18.56 -3.42 -14.32
N ASP A 64 18.50 -4.04 -15.48
CA ASP A 64 17.30 -4.18 -16.28
C ASP A 64 16.78 -5.60 -16.16
N ARG A 65 15.46 -5.77 -16.21
CA ARG A 65 14.85 -7.10 -16.14
C ARG A 65 13.69 -7.25 -17.10
N ARG A 66 13.68 -8.35 -17.83
CA ARG A 66 12.54 -8.82 -18.61
C ARG A 66 11.64 -9.66 -17.71
N ILE A 67 10.35 -9.37 -17.73
CA ILE A 67 9.30 -10.02 -16.95
C ILE A 67 8.20 -10.41 -17.92
N ARG A 68 7.77 -11.66 -17.86
CA ARG A 68 6.53 -12.08 -18.49
C ARG A 68 5.39 -11.82 -17.51
N LEU A 69 4.29 -11.27 -17.97
CA LEU A 69 3.16 -10.94 -17.09
C LEU A 69 2.61 -12.18 -16.39
N GLU A 70 2.65 -13.34 -17.05
CA GLU A 70 2.26 -14.61 -16.44
C GLU A 70 3.14 -15.02 -15.24
N ASP A 71 4.36 -14.50 -15.12
CA ASP A 71 5.25 -14.78 -13.99
C ASP A 71 4.89 -13.96 -12.73
N LEU A 72 4.09 -12.92 -12.86
CA LEU A 72 3.58 -12.17 -11.71
C LEU A 72 2.53 -12.99 -10.96
N ARG A 73 2.76 -13.24 -9.67
CA ARG A 73 1.96 -14.13 -8.84
C ARG A 73 1.23 -13.41 -7.72
N THR A 74 1.94 -12.54 -7.02
CA THR A 74 1.44 -11.87 -5.82
C THR A 74 1.80 -10.40 -5.83
N VAL A 75 1.10 -9.65 -5.01
CA VAL A 75 1.51 -8.31 -4.58
C VAL A 75 1.33 -8.21 -3.08
N ASP A 76 2.35 -7.71 -2.39
CA ASP A 76 2.29 -7.42 -0.97
C ASP A 76 2.22 -5.91 -0.74
N PHE A 77 1.53 -5.52 0.32
CA PHE A 77 1.46 -4.14 0.78
C PHE A 77 2.46 -3.93 1.91
N LEU A 78 3.42 -3.04 1.69
CA LEU A 78 4.47 -2.74 2.67
C LEU A 78 4.15 -1.43 3.38
N VAL A 79 4.31 -1.45 4.70
CA VAL A 79 4.11 -0.27 5.56
C VAL A 79 5.32 -0.07 6.43
N VAL A 80 5.85 1.16 6.44
CA VAL A 80 6.99 1.60 7.23
C VAL A 80 6.58 2.82 8.07
N PRO A 81 6.14 2.63 9.32
CA PRO A 81 5.70 3.74 10.17
C PRO A 81 6.83 4.74 10.42
N PHE A 82 6.51 6.03 10.39
CA PHE A 82 7.43 7.06 10.87
C PHE A 82 7.39 7.16 12.40
N GLN A 83 8.31 7.91 12.98
CA GLN A 83 8.40 8.09 14.44
C GLN A 83 7.08 8.53 15.07
N THR A 84 6.30 9.36 14.40
CA THR A 84 5.00 9.84 14.87
C THR A 84 3.89 8.78 14.86
N LYS A 85 4.12 7.62 14.22
CA LYS A 85 3.14 6.55 13.97
C LYS A 85 1.83 6.99 13.26
N ALA A 86 1.54 8.29 13.22
CA ALA A 86 0.40 8.83 12.48
C ALA A 86 0.61 8.80 10.96
N LEU A 87 1.86 8.80 10.54
CA LEU A 87 2.26 8.71 9.14
C LEU A 87 3.14 7.48 8.92
N ALA A 88 3.04 6.90 7.74
CA ALA A 88 3.87 5.80 7.29
C ALA A 88 4.24 5.99 5.83
N HIS A 89 5.37 5.43 5.43
CA HIS A 89 5.66 5.21 4.02
C HIS A 89 5.03 3.89 3.58
N THR A 90 4.41 3.91 2.42
CA THR A 90 3.74 2.72 1.85
C THR A 90 4.34 2.37 0.50
N MET A 91 4.44 1.07 0.22
CA MET A 91 5.03 0.52 -0.99
C MET A 91 4.27 -0.72 -1.43
N LEU A 92 4.50 -1.15 -2.67
CA LEU A 92 4.02 -2.42 -3.21
C LEU A 92 5.22 -3.31 -3.55
N SER A 93 5.13 -4.60 -3.23
CA SER A 93 6.13 -5.59 -3.62
C SER A 93 5.48 -6.68 -4.46
N PHE A 94 5.96 -6.85 -5.69
CA PHE A 94 5.42 -7.78 -6.68
C PHE A 94 6.26 -9.05 -6.71
N GLY A 95 5.64 -10.16 -6.35
CA GLY A 95 6.27 -11.48 -6.34
C GLY A 95 6.18 -12.18 -7.70
N LEU A 96 7.29 -12.75 -8.14
CA LEU A 96 7.41 -13.47 -9.40
C LEU A 96 7.50 -14.99 -9.16
N ALA A 97 7.21 -15.76 -10.20
CA ALA A 97 7.21 -17.23 -10.18
C ALA A 97 8.55 -17.85 -9.79
N ASP A 98 9.67 -17.16 -10.04
CA ASP A 98 11.02 -17.58 -9.64
C ASP A 98 11.37 -17.29 -8.17
N GLY A 99 10.41 -16.74 -7.40
CA GLY A 99 10.57 -16.41 -5.98
C GLY A 99 11.30 -15.11 -5.71
N THR A 100 11.57 -14.30 -6.73
CA THR A 100 12.11 -12.94 -6.59
C THR A 100 10.98 -11.93 -6.47
N PHE A 101 11.30 -10.76 -5.91
CA PHE A 101 10.33 -9.68 -5.71
C PHE A 101 10.90 -8.34 -6.18
N LEU A 102 10.03 -7.56 -6.81
CA LEU A 102 10.31 -6.16 -7.17
C LEU A 102 9.46 -5.23 -6.34
N CYS A 103 10.11 -4.32 -5.63
CA CYS A 103 9.41 -3.31 -4.85
C CYS A 103 9.21 -2.03 -5.66
N VAL A 104 8.00 -1.49 -5.60
CA VAL A 104 7.67 -0.17 -6.15
C VAL A 104 7.38 0.77 -5.00
N SER A 105 8.12 1.87 -4.96
CA SER A 105 8.01 2.92 -3.95
C SER A 105 7.74 4.26 -4.61
N VAL A 106 6.74 4.97 -4.14
CA VAL A 106 6.45 6.33 -4.58
C VAL A 106 7.12 7.29 -3.60
N GLU A 107 8.15 7.98 -4.08
CA GLU A 107 9.07 8.77 -3.27
C GLU A 107 9.04 10.24 -3.69
N ILE A 108 9.59 11.09 -2.83
CA ILE A 108 10.11 12.39 -3.26
C ILE A 108 11.43 12.19 -4.01
N ARG A 109 11.68 12.97 -5.04
CA ARG A 109 12.99 12.98 -5.72
C ARG A 109 13.80 14.17 -5.21
N LYS A 110 14.92 13.89 -4.56
CA LYS A 110 15.74 14.90 -3.91
C LYS A 110 16.89 15.37 -4.80
N GLU A 111 17.11 16.68 -4.81
CA GLU A 111 18.32 17.28 -5.32
C GLU A 111 19.48 17.17 -4.30
N LEU A 112 20.71 17.36 -4.79
CA LEU A 112 21.88 17.41 -3.92
C LEU A 112 21.72 18.55 -2.89
N GLY A 113 21.85 18.21 -1.61
CA GLY A 113 21.71 19.15 -0.51
C GLY A 113 20.28 19.35 0.02
N GLU A 114 19.28 18.68 -0.54
CA GLU A 114 17.93 18.71 -0.01
C GLU A 114 17.71 17.70 1.11
N GLU A 115 17.00 18.14 2.15
CA GLU A 115 16.52 17.29 3.22
C GLU A 115 14.99 17.18 3.18
N TYR A 116 14.47 15.99 3.45
CA TYR A 116 13.03 15.78 3.50
C TYR A 116 12.41 16.44 4.75
N SER A 117 11.37 17.23 4.51
CA SER A 117 10.45 17.68 5.55
C SER A 117 9.02 17.52 5.04
N PRO A 118 8.09 16.94 5.83
CA PRO A 118 6.68 16.83 5.47
C PRO A 118 6.03 18.19 5.15
N LEU A 119 6.49 19.26 5.79
CA LEU A 119 6.01 20.62 5.52
C LEU A 119 6.47 21.13 4.15
N LEU A 120 7.68 20.80 3.74
CA LEU A 120 8.20 21.17 2.43
C LEU A 120 7.52 20.39 1.30
N GLY A 121 7.06 19.17 1.55
CA GLY A 121 6.28 18.38 0.60
C GLY A 121 4.89 18.95 0.28
N VAL A 122 4.40 19.96 1.03
CA VAL A 122 3.16 20.69 0.71
C VAL A 122 3.42 21.84 -0.26
N SER A 123 4.66 22.28 -0.43
CA SER A 123 5.04 23.48 -1.18
C SER A 123 5.53 23.22 -2.61
N ASN A 124 5.25 22.05 -3.20
CA ASN A 124 5.74 21.67 -4.54
C ASN A 124 7.28 21.76 -4.67
N GLN A 125 8.00 21.38 -3.63
CA GLN A 125 9.45 21.44 -3.62
C GLN A 125 10.10 20.23 -4.28
N PHE A 126 9.50 19.05 -4.15
CA PHE A 126 10.07 17.79 -4.60
C PHE A 126 9.30 17.25 -5.79
N GLU A 127 9.99 16.73 -6.79
CA GLU A 127 9.36 15.96 -7.84
C GLU A 127 8.92 14.59 -7.34
N LEU A 128 7.81 14.10 -7.91
CA LEU A 128 7.29 12.76 -7.67
C LEU A 128 8.19 11.75 -8.37
N TYR A 129 8.62 10.72 -7.64
CA TYR A 129 9.52 9.70 -8.13
C TYR A 129 8.95 8.29 -7.91
N TYR A 130 8.76 7.54 -8.99
CA TYR A 130 8.43 6.12 -8.93
C TYR A 130 9.72 5.32 -8.99
N LEU A 131 10.14 4.82 -7.86
CA LEU A 131 11.28 3.93 -7.73
C LEU A 131 10.83 2.49 -7.94
N VAL A 132 11.39 1.79 -8.92
CA VAL A 132 11.38 0.33 -8.97
C VAL A 132 12.73 -0.16 -8.47
N ALA A 133 12.73 -1.05 -7.50
CA ALA A 133 13.95 -1.55 -6.88
C ALA A 133 13.89 -3.05 -6.61
N ASP A 134 15.05 -3.67 -6.52
CA ASP A 134 15.17 -4.97 -5.85
C ASP A 134 14.64 -4.84 -4.42
N GLU A 135 13.86 -5.80 -3.98
CA GLU A 135 13.24 -5.71 -2.65
C GLU A 135 14.27 -5.63 -1.53
N ARG A 136 15.44 -6.26 -1.72
CA ARG A 136 16.56 -6.17 -0.77
C ARG A 136 17.04 -4.76 -0.56
N ASP A 137 17.13 -3.95 -1.63
CA ASP A 137 17.55 -2.55 -1.54
C ASP A 137 16.65 -1.79 -0.56
N VAL A 138 15.35 -1.80 -0.81
CA VAL A 138 14.41 -0.97 -0.04
C VAL A 138 14.17 -1.48 1.39
N ILE A 139 14.12 -2.80 1.59
CA ILE A 139 13.87 -3.37 2.91
C ILE A 139 15.12 -3.26 3.79
N ARG A 140 16.30 -3.63 3.28
CA ARG A 140 17.56 -3.53 4.04
C ARG A 140 17.90 -2.11 4.43
N LEU A 141 17.70 -1.13 3.52
CA LEU A 141 17.88 0.29 3.83
C LEU A 141 17.04 0.70 5.04
N ARG A 142 15.78 0.28 5.08
CA ARG A 142 14.85 0.69 6.12
C ARG A 142 15.10 -0.01 7.44
N THR A 143 15.28 -1.31 7.43
CA THR A 143 15.43 -2.11 8.66
C THR A 143 16.82 -1.96 9.28
N ARG A 144 17.89 -2.09 8.48
CA ARG A 144 19.26 -2.16 8.99
C ARG A 144 19.94 -0.80 9.15
N TYR A 145 19.69 0.10 8.19
CA TYR A 145 20.44 1.36 8.11
C TYR A 145 19.66 2.58 8.61
N ARG A 146 18.31 2.50 8.64
CA ARG A 146 17.45 3.55 9.18
C ARG A 146 16.73 3.14 10.46
N ASP A 147 16.94 1.92 10.94
CA ASP A 147 16.35 1.35 12.16
C ASP A 147 14.82 1.52 12.21
N ALA A 148 14.17 1.34 11.06
CA ALA A 148 12.73 1.45 10.93
C ALA A 148 12.06 0.07 11.00
N GLU A 149 10.85 0.03 11.58
CA GLU A 149 10.01 -1.16 11.49
C GLU A 149 9.45 -1.29 10.08
N VAL A 150 9.48 -2.51 9.53
CA VAL A 150 8.92 -2.83 8.22
C VAL A 150 7.91 -3.96 8.36
N TYR A 151 6.72 -3.71 7.84
CA TYR A 151 5.63 -4.68 7.79
C TYR A 151 5.37 -5.06 6.34
N VAL A 152 5.30 -6.36 6.04
CA VAL A 152 4.99 -6.92 4.73
C VAL A 152 3.68 -7.69 4.83
N TYR A 153 2.60 -7.09 4.37
CA TYR A 153 1.27 -7.68 4.42
C TYR A 153 0.93 -8.37 3.10
N PRO A 154 0.60 -9.68 3.11
CA PRO A 154 0.06 -10.32 1.93
C PRO A 154 -1.32 -9.73 1.61
N THR A 155 -1.55 -9.42 0.33
CA THR A 155 -2.85 -8.94 -0.14
C THR A 155 -3.69 -10.10 -0.66
N VAL A 156 -5.01 -9.87 -0.77
CA VAL A 156 -5.95 -10.83 -1.39
C VAL A 156 -5.99 -10.72 -2.93
N ALA A 157 -5.06 -9.97 -3.53
CA ALA A 157 -5.02 -9.78 -4.96
C ALA A 157 -4.76 -11.10 -5.69
N THR A 158 -5.59 -11.42 -6.67
CA THR A 158 -5.34 -12.55 -7.58
C THR A 158 -4.13 -12.26 -8.49
N PRO A 159 -3.51 -13.28 -9.11
CA PRO A 159 -2.44 -13.06 -10.08
C PRO A 159 -2.84 -12.10 -11.20
N GLU A 160 -4.10 -12.13 -11.65
CA GLU A 160 -4.65 -11.22 -12.67
C GLU A 160 -4.65 -9.78 -12.18
N ASN A 161 -5.08 -9.55 -10.94
CA ASN A 161 -5.07 -8.23 -10.31
C ASN A 161 -3.63 -7.73 -10.09
N ALA A 162 -2.72 -8.61 -9.67
CA ALA A 162 -1.30 -8.27 -9.52
C ALA A 162 -0.67 -7.83 -10.86
N ARG A 163 -0.98 -8.54 -11.97
CA ARG A 163 -0.53 -8.18 -13.32
C ARG A 163 -1.09 -6.83 -13.77
N ALA A 164 -2.40 -6.63 -13.59
CA ALA A 164 -3.06 -5.38 -13.98
C ALA A 164 -2.52 -4.19 -13.18
N LEU A 165 -2.30 -4.37 -11.87
CA LEU A 165 -1.71 -3.37 -10.97
C LEU A 165 -0.27 -3.04 -11.39
N PHE A 166 0.55 -4.05 -11.65
CA PHE A 166 1.92 -3.88 -12.11
C PHE A 166 1.98 -3.07 -13.42
N LEU A 167 1.14 -3.42 -14.39
CA LEU A 167 1.08 -2.69 -15.66
C LEU A 167 0.67 -1.22 -15.49
N ASP A 168 -0.32 -0.93 -14.64
CA ASP A 168 -0.75 0.44 -14.40
C ASP A 168 0.35 1.26 -13.71
N VAL A 169 1.03 0.66 -12.74
CA VAL A 169 2.19 1.27 -12.07
C VAL A 169 3.34 1.55 -13.04
N MET A 170 3.67 0.59 -13.93
CA MET A 170 4.73 0.78 -14.94
C MET A 170 4.36 1.87 -15.96
N ARG A 171 3.10 1.94 -16.39
CA ARG A 171 2.61 3.03 -17.25
C ARG A 171 2.73 4.38 -16.55
N ARG A 172 2.42 4.44 -15.25
CA ARG A 172 2.56 5.67 -14.46
C ARG A 172 4.02 6.09 -14.34
N ALA A 173 4.94 5.17 -14.09
CA ALA A 173 6.38 5.45 -14.09
C ALA A 173 6.85 6.04 -15.43
N ASN A 174 6.40 5.46 -16.55
CA ASN A 174 6.68 6.00 -17.89
C ASN A 174 6.10 7.40 -18.11
N GLN A 175 4.89 7.67 -17.63
CA GLN A 175 4.28 8.99 -17.71
C GLN A 175 5.11 10.04 -16.99
N LEU A 176 5.59 9.75 -15.77
CA LEU A 176 6.42 10.65 -14.99
C LEU A 176 7.80 10.89 -15.63
N ALA A 177 8.35 9.89 -16.31
CA ALA A 177 9.58 10.06 -17.07
C ALA A 177 9.43 11.06 -18.24
N LEU A 178 8.23 11.13 -18.83
CA LEU A 178 7.93 12.06 -19.94
C LEU A 178 7.34 13.40 -19.44
N ARG A 179 6.57 13.36 -18.38
CA ARG A 179 5.85 14.51 -17.81
C ARG A 179 6.01 14.47 -16.30
N PRO A 180 7.09 15.06 -15.76
CA PRO A 180 7.32 15.11 -14.33
C PRO A 180 6.21 15.86 -13.62
N GLU A 181 5.96 15.51 -12.36
CA GLU A 181 4.96 16.10 -11.48
C GLU A 181 5.59 16.36 -10.12
N PHE A 182 5.02 17.29 -9.36
CA PHE A 182 5.43 17.49 -7.98
C PHE A 182 4.79 16.45 -7.05
N TYR A 183 5.57 15.97 -6.11
CA TYR A 183 5.06 15.30 -4.92
C TYR A 183 4.29 16.29 -4.06
N HIS A 184 3.18 15.85 -3.51
CA HIS A 184 2.41 16.66 -2.58
C HIS A 184 1.95 15.82 -1.40
N THR A 185 2.37 16.18 -0.18
CA THR A 185 2.17 15.39 1.04
C THR A 185 0.72 14.93 1.26
N LEU A 186 -0.27 15.73 0.86
CA LEU A 186 -1.68 15.40 1.08
C LEU A 186 -2.36 14.73 -0.13
N THR A 187 -1.98 15.10 -1.35
CA THR A 187 -2.78 14.74 -2.55
C THR A 187 -2.03 13.91 -3.59
N ASN A 188 -0.68 13.88 -3.55
CA ASN A 188 0.15 13.18 -4.51
C ASN A 188 1.35 12.53 -3.82
N ASN A 189 1.07 11.60 -2.89
CA ASN A 189 2.05 10.93 -2.03
C ASN A 189 2.05 9.40 -2.27
N CYS A 190 2.85 8.65 -1.50
CA CYS A 190 2.94 7.20 -1.63
C CYS A 190 1.58 6.51 -1.48
N THR A 191 0.80 6.85 -0.48
CA THR A 191 -0.49 6.19 -0.20
C THR A 191 -1.55 6.59 -1.22
N THR A 192 -1.67 7.87 -1.56
CA THR A 192 -2.68 8.34 -2.52
C THR A 192 -2.46 7.77 -3.92
N ASN A 193 -1.20 7.62 -4.36
CA ASN A 193 -0.89 6.98 -5.64
C ASN A 193 -1.22 5.48 -5.63
N ILE A 194 -0.94 4.75 -4.54
CA ILE A 194 -1.34 3.34 -4.42
C ILE A 194 -2.87 3.21 -4.48
N VAL A 195 -3.60 4.06 -3.75
CA VAL A 195 -5.07 4.10 -3.77
C VAL A 195 -5.61 4.38 -5.18
N GLU A 196 -4.99 5.30 -5.91
CA GLU A 196 -5.37 5.58 -7.30
C GLU A 196 -5.21 4.35 -8.19
N HIS A 197 -4.08 3.63 -8.10
CA HIS A 197 -3.85 2.40 -8.83
C HIS A 197 -4.88 1.31 -8.50
N VAL A 198 -5.15 1.09 -7.22
CA VAL A 198 -6.17 0.11 -6.78
C VAL A 198 -7.55 0.48 -7.29
N ASN A 199 -7.93 1.76 -7.23
CA ASN A 199 -9.23 2.24 -7.69
C ASN A 199 -9.41 2.23 -9.21
N LYS A 200 -8.32 2.23 -9.99
CA LYS A 200 -8.41 2.00 -11.45
C LYS A 200 -8.77 0.55 -11.77
N LEU A 201 -8.35 -0.41 -10.94
CA LEU A 201 -8.70 -1.83 -11.13
C LEU A 201 -10.10 -2.14 -10.62
N GLN A 202 -10.47 -1.55 -9.49
CA GLN A 202 -11.77 -1.70 -8.85
C GLN A 202 -12.28 -0.33 -8.41
N PRO A 203 -13.08 0.35 -9.23
CA PRO A 203 -13.56 1.71 -8.94
C PRO A 203 -14.19 1.81 -7.54
N GLN A 204 -13.80 2.85 -6.80
CA GLN A 204 -14.27 3.13 -5.43
C GLN A 204 -13.96 2.03 -4.39
N ARG A 205 -13.07 1.10 -4.68
CA ARG A 205 -12.67 0.06 -3.73
C ARG A 205 -12.08 0.66 -2.45
N VAL A 206 -11.29 1.74 -2.59
CA VAL A 206 -10.71 2.49 -1.47
C VAL A 206 -11.29 3.90 -1.49
N PRO A 207 -12.28 4.23 -0.65
CA PRO A 207 -12.77 5.60 -0.52
C PRO A 207 -11.67 6.55 -0.07
N PHE A 208 -11.61 7.73 -0.69
CA PHE A 208 -10.68 8.77 -0.26
C PHE A 208 -11.18 9.40 1.04
N GLY A 209 -10.35 9.35 2.07
CA GLY A 209 -10.70 9.86 3.39
C GLY A 209 -9.44 10.14 4.23
N TRP A 210 -9.65 10.57 5.47
CA TRP A 210 -8.56 10.87 6.40
C TRP A 210 -7.65 9.65 6.67
N GLN A 211 -8.17 8.42 6.53
CA GLN A 211 -7.40 7.17 6.67
C GLN A 211 -6.32 7.02 5.58
N VAL A 212 -6.58 7.57 4.40
CA VAL A 212 -5.61 7.64 3.29
C VAL A 212 -4.58 8.74 3.54
N LEU A 213 -5.02 9.86 4.12
CA LEU A 213 -4.15 10.99 4.45
C LEU A 213 -3.22 10.68 5.63
N LEU A 214 -3.72 9.97 6.64
CA LEU A 214 -2.96 9.51 7.80
C LEU A 214 -2.48 8.08 7.57
N SER A 215 -1.48 7.93 6.73
CA SER A 215 -0.94 6.65 6.23
C SER A 215 -0.48 5.68 7.32
N GLY A 216 -0.28 6.13 8.57
CA GLY A 216 0.05 5.26 9.71
C GLY A 216 -1.00 4.19 9.99
N ASN A 217 -2.28 4.45 9.63
CA ASN A 217 -3.37 3.50 9.75
C ASN A 217 -3.70 2.77 8.43
N SER A 218 -2.89 2.94 7.40
CA SER A 218 -3.18 2.41 6.06
C SER A 218 -3.34 0.88 6.04
N ALA A 219 -2.54 0.13 6.83
CA ALA A 219 -2.67 -1.32 6.93
C ALA A 219 -4.01 -1.73 7.56
N LYS A 220 -4.41 -1.10 8.68
CA LYS A 220 -5.71 -1.38 9.32
C LYS A 220 -6.86 -1.03 8.38
N TYR A 221 -6.76 0.09 7.66
CA TYR A 221 -7.77 0.49 6.70
C TYR A 221 -7.86 -0.48 5.51
N ALA A 222 -6.73 -0.92 4.96
CA ALA A 222 -6.71 -1.94 3.92
C ALA A 222 -7.28 -3.29 4.40
N TYR A 223 -7.01 -3.66 5.65
CA TYR A 223 -7.59 -4.84 6.30
C TYR A 223 -9.11 -4.72 6.41
N ASP A 224 -9.65 -3.60 6.92
CA ASP A 224 -11.08 -3.37 7.08
C ASP A 224 -11.84 -3.34 5.74
N LEU A 225 -11.16 -2.97 4.66
CA LEU A 225 -11.70 -3.03 3.30
C LEU A 225 -11.58 -4.43 2.65
N GLY A 226 -10.98 -5.42 3.36
CA GLY A 226 -10.74 -6.75 2.83
C GLY A 226 -9.76 -6.77 1.65
N LEU A 227 -8.78 -5.87 1.64
CA LEU A 227 -7.65 -5.87 0.69
C LEU A 227 -6.48 -6.68 1.19
N LEU A 228 -6.35 -6.84 2.52
CA LEU A 228 -5.45 -7.78 3.18
C LEU A 228 -6.24 -8.99 3.64
N ASP A 229 -5.56 -10.09 3.90
CA ASP A 229 -6.17 -11.26 4.51
C ASP A 229 -6.73 -10.88 5.90
N ASN A 230 -8.05 -10.95 6.05
CA ASN A 230 -8.75 -10.52 7.27
C ASN A 230 -9.32 -11.69 8.09
N ARG A 231 -8.86 -12.90 7.85
CA ARG A 231 -9.28 -14.10 8.59
C ARG A 231 -8.64 -14.19 9.98
N LEU A 232 -7.45 -13.62 10.17
CA LEU A 232 -6.85 -13.42 11.50
C LEU A 232 -7.23 -12.04 12.04
N PRO A 233 -7.31 -11.85 13.37
CA PRO A 233 -7.40 -10.53 13.96
C PRO A 233 -6.27 -9.60 13.49
N PHE A 234 -6.55 -8.32 13.29
CA PHE A 234 -5.57 -7.40 12.71
C PHE A 234 -4.25 -7.32 13.47
N GLU A 235 -4.29 -7.34 14.81
CA GLU A 235 -3.06 -7.26 15.61
C GLU A 235 -2.19 -8.50 15.44
N GLU A 236 -2.78 -9.69 15.32
CA GLU A 236 -2.07 -10.93 15.03
C GLU A 236 -1.45 -10.90 13.62
N LEU A 237 -2.24 -10.50 12.61
CA LEU A 237 -1.74 -10.28 11.25
C LEU A 237 -0.56 -9.28 11.24
N ARG A 238 -0.66 -8.21 12.01
CA ARG A 238 0.39 -7.19 12.11
C ARG A 238 1.68 -7.74 12.72
N GLU A 239 1.59 -8.54 13.78
CA GLU A 239 2.76 -9.18 14.39
C GLU A 239 3.45 -10.12 13.40
N LEU A 240 2.70 -10.94 12.68
CA LEU A 240 3.22 -11.85 11.66
C LEU A 240 3.82 -11.10 10.45
N ALA A 241 3.26 -9.96 10.10
CA ALA A 241 3.73 -9.13 8.98
C ALA A 241 5.03 -8.37 9.28
N ARG A 242 5.44 -8.22 10.56
CA ARG A 242 6.67 -7.56 10.92
C ARG A 242 7.88 -8.40 10.54
N VAL A 243 8.78 -7.87 9.70
CA VAL A 243 9.86 -8.66 9.10
C VAL A 243 11.26 -8.36 9.62
N ASN A 244 11.43 -7.43 10.57
CA ASN A 244 12.75 -6.93 11.00
C ASN A 244 13.71 -8.02 11.50
N ASP A 245 13.23 -8.96 12.31
CA ASP A 245 13.99 -10.10 12.81
C ASP A 245 14.34 -11.07 11.66
N LEU A 246 13.38 -11.43 10.81
CA LEU A 246 13.61 -12.26 9.63
C LEU A 246 14.60 -11.64 8.65
N VAL A 247 14.58 -10.29 8.49
CA VAL A 247 15.59 -9.57 7.71
C VAL A 247 16.98 -9.71 8.33
N THR A 248 17.09 -9.58 9.66
CA THR A 248 18.38 -9.72 10.36
C THR A 248 18.95 -11.11 10.20
N GLU A 249 18.15 -12.14 10.37
CA GLU A 249 18.54 -13.54 10.25
C GLU A 249 18.94 -13.93 8.82
N ASN A 250 18.30 -13.33 7.82
CA ASN A 250 18.45 -13.71 6.42
C ASN A 250 19.11 -12.62 5.56
N PHE A 251 19.85 -11.69 6.17
CA PHE A 251 20.37 -10.50 5.51
C PHE A 251 21.14 -10.80 4.22
N GLU A 252 22.04 -11.79 4.23
CA GLU A 252 22.85 -12.17 3.07
C GLU A 252 22.27 -13.35 2.26
N SER A 253 21.07 -13.84 2.62
CA SER A 253 20.50 -15.00 1.95
C SER A 253 20.20 -14.73 0.48
N ALA A 254 20.53 -15.69 -0.39
CA ALA A 254 20.12 -15.67 -1.79
C ALA A 254 18.58 -15.63 -1.93
N ASP A 255 17.88 -16.29 -1.00
CA ASP A 255 16.41 -16.39 -0.93
C ASP A 255 15.79 -15.34 -0.03
N PHE A 256 16.42 -14.18 0.15
CA PHE A 256 16.02 -13.14 1.08
C PHE A 256 14.50 -12.86 1.08
N SER A 257 13.95 -12.52 -0.09
CA SER A 257 12.55 -12.14 -0.23
C SER A 257 11.56 -13.25 0.16
N ARG A 258 11.92 -14.50 -0.10
CA ARG A 258 11.12 -15.66 0.31
C ARG A 258 11.22 -15.88 1.83
N ARG A 259 12.43 -15.73 2.39
CA ARG A 259 12.66 -15.98 3.82
C ARG A 259 12.03 -14.95 4.73
N ILE A 260 11.98 -13.68 4.33
CA ILE A 260 11.28 -12.65 5.10
C ILE A 260 9.75 -12.83 5.10
N ARG A 261 9.23 -13.75 4.27
CA ARG A 261 7.82 -14.15 4.19
C ARG A 261 7.55 -15.52 4.84
N ALA A 262 8.46 -16.05 5.62
CA ALA A 262 8.28 -17.38 6.25
C ALA A 262 6.97 -17.46 7.04
N ARG A 263 6.56 -16.37 7.71
CA ARG A 263 5.32 -16.27 8.48
C ARG A 263 4.04 -16.12 7.64
N HIS A 264 4.15 -15.83 6.34
CA HIS A 264 2.96 -15.83 5.45
C HIS A 264 2.32 -17.22 5.36
N GLY A 265 3.10 -18.30 5.52
CA GLY A 265 2.57 -19.65 5.65
C GLY A 265 1.75 -19.85 6.94
N GLU A 266 2.15 -19.23 8.04
CA GLU A 266 1.41 -19.25 9.32
C GLU A 266 0.11 -18.44 9.20
N ILE A 267 0.15 -17.30 8.51
CA ILE A 267 -1.05 -16.54 8.15
C ILE A 267 -2.00 -17.44 7.34
N ALA A 268 -1.51 -18.18 6.36
CA ALA A 268 -2.31 -19.13 5.57
C ALA A 268 -2.79 -20.32 6.42
N ALA A 269 -1.97 -20.93 7.25
CA ALA A 269 -2.29 -22.10 8.07
C ALA A 269 -3.25 -21.80 9.23
N GLY A 270 -3.17 -20.62 9.83
CA GLY A 270 -4.15 -20.11 10.79
C GLY A 270 -5.58 -20.08 10.22
N LEU A 271 -5.69 -20.05 8.91
CA LEU A 271 -6.94 -20.05 8.16
C LEU A 271 -7.61 -21.42 8.12
N GLU A 272 -6.83 -22.50 7.95
CA GLU A 272 -7.34 -23.87 7.94
C GLU A 272 -7.83 -24.26 9.34
N ALA A 273 -7.12 -23.83 10.39
CA ALA A 273 -7.51 -24.09 11.79
C ALA A 273 -8.83 -23.36 12.15
N THR A 274 -8.98 -22.09 11.76
CA THR A 274 -10.20 -21.31 12.06
C THR A 274 -11.41 -21.82 11.29
N GLN A 275 -11.24 -22.24 10.03
CA GLN A 275 -12.31 -22.86 9.27
C GLN A 275 -12.75 -24.20 9.87
N ASN A 276 -11.80 -25.06 10.25
CA ASN A 276 -12.11 -26.35 10.87
C ASN A 276 -12.82 -26.15 12.22
N GLN A 277 -12.47 -25.13 12.99
CA GLN A 277 -13.12 -24.84 14.26
C GLN A 277 -14.56 -24.32 14.06
N SER A 278 -14.80 -23.47 13.07
CA SER A 278 -16.15 -23.00 12.74
C SER A 278 -17.07 -24.11 12.22
N TYR A 279 -16.53 -25.09 11.47
CA TYR A 279 -17.30 -26.27 11.05
C TYR A 279 -17.59 -27.18 12.24
N ALA A 280 -16.63 -27.40 13.15
CA ALA A 280 -16.83 -28.20 14.35
C ALA A 280 -17.86 -27.57 15.31
N ASP A 281 -17.83 -26.24 15.47
CA ASP A 281 -18.80 -25.51 16.30
C ASP A 281 -20.22 -25.51 15.65
N ALA A 282 -20.32 -25.49 14.32
CA ALA A 282 -21.58 -25.62 13.61
C ALA A 282 -22.17 -27.04 13.74
N GLU A 283 -21.35 -28.09 13.61
CA GLU A 283 -21.78 -29.49 13.79
C GLU A 283 -22.20 -29.76 15.24
N MET A 284 -21.54 -29.15 16.23
CA MET A 284 -21.94 -29.27 17.64
C MET A 284 -23.30 -28.59 17.91
N SER A 285 -23.55 -27.42 17.30
CA SER A 285 -24.82 -26.71 17.45
C SER A 285 -26.00 -27.46 16.81
N GLU A 286 -25.80 -28.15 15.69
CA GLU A 286 -26.80 -29.00 15.06
C GLU A 286 -27.10 -30.28 15.86
N GLN A 287 -26.14 -30.80 16.62
CA GLN A 287 -26.33 -31.98 17.46
C GLN A 287 -27.05 -31.62 18.74
N ASP A 288 -26.83 -30.44 19.32
CA ASP A 288 -27.56 -29.98 20.53
C ASP A 288 -29.02 -29.62 20.22
N GLU A 289 -29.40 -29.23 19.00
CA GLU A 289 -30.79 -29.02 18.59
C GLU A 289 -31.56 -30.33 18.33
N ALA A 290 -30.85 -31.45 18.11
CA ALA A 290 -31.46 -32.75 17.84
C ALA A 290 -31.84 -33.55 19.10
N GLU A 291 -31.42 -33.12 20.29
CA GLU A 291 -31.60 -33.81 21.56
C GLU A 291 -32.71 -33.19 22.47
N PHE A 292 -33.71 -32.46 21.91
CA PHE A 292 -34.89 -32.10 22.69
C PHE A 292 -35.92 -33.27 22.66
N PRO A 293 -36.22 -33.87 23.82
CA PRO A 293 -37.24 -34.92 23.86
C PRO A 293 -38.61 -34.32 23.56
N SER A 294 -39.36 -34.93 22.66
CA SER A 294 -40.77 -34.65 22.40
C SER A 294 -41.61 -34.94 23.65
N GLY A 295 -41.77 -33.94 24.53
CA GLY A 295 -42.70 -33.93 25.60
C GLY A 295 -44.09 -33.55 25.11
N GLU A 296 -45.02 -34.49 25.21
CA GLU A 296 -46.44 -34.25 25.04
C GLU A 296 -46.90 -33.11 25.98
N PHE A 297 -47.37 -31.99 25.41
CA PHE A 297 -48.15 -31.02 26.14
C PHE A 297 -49.57 -31.00 25.58
N GLY A 298 -50.50 -31.32 26.50
CA GLY A 298 -51.93 -31.35 26.26
C GLY A 298 -52.51 -29.96 25.95
N ASP A 299 -53.56 -30.01 25.16
CA ASP A 299 -54.46 -28.90 24.83
C ASP A 299 -55.06 -28.24 26.05
N GLU A 300 -54.78 -26.97 26.30
CA GLU A 300 -55.67 -26.06 26.99
C GLU A 300 -55.72 -24.73 26.23
N PHE A 301 -56.87 -24.48 25.63
CA PHE A 301 -57.23 -23.23 24.96
C PHE A 301 -57.45 -22.13 26.03
N GLU A 302 -56.68 -21.08 25.96
CA GLU A 302 -57.13 -19.79 26.48
C GLU A 302 -56.97 -18.70 25.42
N GLN A 303 -58.10 -18.07 25.11
CA GLN A 303 -58.22 -16.97 24.16
C GLN A 303 -57.64 -15.70 24.80
N GLU A 304 -56.56 -15.17 24.25
CA GLU A 304 -56.12 -13.83 24.61
C GLU A 304 -56.13 -12.91 23.37
N GLN A 305 -56.69 -11.73 23.63
CA GLN A 305 -57.13 -10.72 22.66
C GLN A 305 -55.95 -10.08 21.93
N ALA A 306 -56.09 -9.82 20.63
CA ALA A 306 -55.15 -9.11 19.76
C ALA A 306 -54.94 -7.66 20.22
N PRO A 307 -53.69 -7.13 20.20
CA PRO A 307 -53.43 -5.72 20.44
C PRO A 307 -53.80 -4.85 19.23
N PRO A 308 -54.11 -3.55 19.44
CA PRO A 308 -54.63 -2.66 18.41
C PRO A 308 -53.55 -2.16 17.46
N GLU A 309 -53.93 -1.97 16.17
CA GLU A 309 -53.07 -1.45 15.09
C GLU A 309 -52.57 -0.04 15.39
N PRO A 310 -51.31 0.32 14.93
CA PRO A 310 -50.80 1.66 15.04
C PRO A 310 -51.40 2.59 13.98
N ARG A 311 -51.85 3.75 14.42
CA ARG A 311 -52.44 4.82 13.62
C ARG A 311 -51.42 5.39 12.61
N SER A 312 -51.80 5.48 11.37
CA SER A 312 -51.06 6.19 10.29
C SER A 312 -51.00 7.69 10.56
N SER A 313 -49.81 8.24 10.72
CA SER A 313 -49.57 9.68 10.67
C SER A 313 -49.09 10.10 9.28
N THR A 314 -49.99 10.74 8.57
CA THR A 314 -49.72 11.49 7.34
C THR A 314 -48.88 12.71 7.66
N ARG A 315 -47.61 12.72 7.19
CA ARG A 315 -46.84 13.97 7.09
C ARG A 315 -46.83 14.44 5.63
N GLY A 316 -47.26 15.67 5.44
CA GLY A 316 -47.33 16.36 4.17
C GLY A 316 -45.90 16.71 3.58
N PRO A 317 -45.87 17.17 2.34
CA PRO A 317 -44.64 17.28 1.57
C PRO A 317 -43.79 18.48 2.01
N PHE A 318 -42.50 18.22 2.19
CA PHE A 318 -41.48 19.22 2.44
C PHE A 318 -41.26 20.07 1.17
N ARG A 319 -41.43 21.39 1.28
CA ARG A 319 -41.09 22.40 0.25
C ARG A 319 -39.59 22.70 0.32
N ALA A 320 -38.91 22.54 -0.79
CA ALA A 320 -37.53 23.00 -0.98
C ALA A 320 -37.40 24.52 -1.05
N PRO A 321 -36.33 25.12 -0.51
CA PRO A 321 -36.08 26.55 -0.65
C PRO A 321 -35.53 26.90 -2.05
N GLN A 322 -36.13 27.91 -2.70
CA GLN A 322 -35.67 28.49 -3.95
C GLN A 322 -34.49 29.43 -3.66
N PHE A 323 -33.35 29.21 -4.32
CA PHE A 323 -32.28 30.19 -4.40
C PHE A 323 -32.61 31.22 -5.52
N ARG A 324 -32.57 32.51 -5.20
CA ARG A 324 -32.53 33.60 -6.18
C ARG A 324 -31.09 34.01 -6.42
N PRO A 325 -30.68 34.29 -7.67
CA PRO A 325 -29.38 34.89 -7.98
C PRO A 325 -29.37 36.38 -7.70
N GLY A 326 -28.27 36.83 -7.11
CA GLY A 326 -27.84 38.22 -7.00
C GLY A 326 -26.33 38.24 -7.22
#